data_8595247fbe700fa6ea47b3f43d6153e9
#
_entry.id   8595247fbe700fa6ea47b3f43d6153e9
#
_cell.length_a   1.000
_cell.length_b   1.000
_cell.length_c   1.000
_cell.angle_alpha   90.00
_cell.angle_beta   90.00
_cell.angle_gamma   90.00
#
_symmetry.space_group_name_H-M   'P 1'
#
loop_
_entity.id
_entity.type
_entity.pdbx_description
1 polymer ?
#
loop_
_entity_poly.entity_id
_entity_poly.type
_entity_poly.pdbx_seq_one_letter_code
_entity_poly.pdbx_strand_id
1 'polypeptide(L)'
;MIAAAVCPIETGKEPYWDYATRMQVEAMIAYVMEALPEREHHFGSVAKVASLLGSDVLQRMFQEWEAVKPDSVAVRKWRMFEKGKEAKTTQSCIQLIIAEKLNDFITAGAMKFAQHPLQIDFAELGRKKTAVFLNVSDMDRSQDKFLNLVYTQAFHTLCRSADKDYGDGRLKVPVRIILDDFAANTVIPDFDKIISVIRSREIYVSIILQSITQLNSMYGTEKARTIINNCDNCLYLGGQDVETARYISIKLNRPINTILDMPVNEAYLFTRGQKPCRVEKLSGTPLETTDFLVR
;
A
#
# COMPACT_ATOMS: atom_id res chain seq x y z
N MET A 1 -7.67 5.67 7.30
CA MET A 1 -6.58 5.18 6.44
C MET A 1 -6.09 3.79 6.83
N ILE A 2 -5.40 3.61 7.98
CA ILE A 2 -4.89 2.30 8.45
C ILE A 2 -6.00 1.24 8.47
N ALA A 3 -7.14 1.52 9.10
CA ALA A 3 -8.27 0.60 9.13
C ALA A 3 -8.84 0.27 7.74
N ALA A 4 -8.74 1.17 6.77
CA ALA A 4 -9.14 0.89 5.40
C ALA A 4 -8.17 -0.05 4.66
N ALA A 5 -6.90 -0.04 5.03
CA ALA A 5 -5.91 -1.00 4.52
C ALA A 5 -6.09 -2.38 5.18
N VAL A 6 -6.43 -2.42 6.47
CA VAL A 6 -6.71 -3.66 7.22
C VAL A 6 -8.05 -4.28 6.80
N CYS A 7 -9.08 -3.45 6.62
CA CYS A 7 -10.44 -3.86 6.30
C CYS A 7 -10.88 -3.15 5.00
N PRO A 8 -10.41 -3.59 3.81
CA PRO A 8 -10.88 -3.05 2.54
C PRO A 8 -12.37 -3.40 2.35
N ILE A 9 -13.11 -2.51 1.66
CA ILE A 9 -14.49 -2.80 1.26
C ILE A 9 -14.43 -3.55 -0.07
N GLU A 10 -14.92 -4.77 -0.08
CA GLU A 10 -14.96 -5.59 -1.29
C GLU A 10 -16.20 -5.23 -2.14
N THR A 11 -15.96 -4.88 -3.41
CA THR A 11 -17.05 -4.63 -4.37
C THR A 11 -17.73 -5.95 -4.75
N GLY A 12 -19.04 -6.02 -4.62
CA GLY A 12 -19.85 -7.20 -5.04
C GLY A 12 -20.38 -8.09 -3.94
N LYS A 13 -20.03 -7.84 -2.67
CA LYS A 13 -20.62 -8.48 -1.48
C LYS A 13 -21.48 -7.47 -0.72
N GLU A 14 -22.22 -7.94 0.28
CA GLU A 14 -22.97 -7.07 1.20
C GLU A 14 -22.00 -6.12 1.93
N PRO A 15 -21.96 -4.82 1.60
CA PRO A 15 -20.93 -3.92 2.13
C PRO A 15 -21.09 -3.60 3.61
N TYR A 16 -22.24 -4.00 4.20
CA TYR A 16 -22.55 -3.80 5.61
C TYR A 16 -21.47 -4.37 6.54
N TRP A 17 -21.07 -5.62 6.30
CA TRP A 17 -20.09 -6.33 7.14
C TRP A 17 -18.73 -5.65 7.13
N ASP A 18 -18.28 -5.20 5.95
CA ASP A 18 -17.02 -4.50 5.79
C ASP A 18 -17.05 -3.13 6.49
N TYR A 19 -18.15 -2.38 6.37
CA TYR A 19 -18.30 -1.10 7.06
C TYR A 19 -18.34 -1.26 8.57
N ALA A 20 -19.10 -2.22 9.09
CA ALA A 20 -19.22 -2.47 10.52
C ALA A 20 -17.88 -2.92 11.12
N THR A 21 -17.20 -3.84 10.44
CA THR A 21 -15.85 -4.31 10.81
C THR A 21 -14.84 -3.15 10.82
N ARG A 22 -14.80 -2.38 9.73
CA ARG A 22 -13.88 -1.24 9.61
C ARG A 22 -14.11 -0.20 10.70
N MET A 23 -15.35 0.13 11.01
CA MET A 23 -15.69 1.11 12.04
C MET A 23 -15.20 0.67 13.43
N GLN A 24 -15.32 -0.61 13.77
CA GLN A 24 -14.80 -1.15 15.02
C GLN A 24 -13.26 -1.13 15.06
N VAL A 25 -12.61 -1.56 13.97
CA VAL A 25 -11.14 -1.50 13.86
C VAL A 25 -10.65 -0.05 13.95
N GLU A 26 -11.35 0.92 13.35
CA GLU A 26 -11.05 2.35 13.49
C GLU A 26 -11.13 2.82 14.96
N ALA A 27 -12.17 2.40 15.70
CA ALA A 27 -12.30 2.74 17.11
C ALA A 27 -11.16 2.18 17.95
N MET A 28 -10.79 0.91 17.72
CA MET A 28 -9.71 0.25 18.46
C MET A 28 -8.33 0.82 18.12
N ILE A 29 -8.03 1.08 16.84
CA ILE A 29 -6.78 1.75 16.44
C ILE A 29 -6.71 3.15 17.08
N ALA A 30 -7.79 3.92 17.02
CA ALA A 30 -7.83 5.24 17.63
C ALA A 30 -7.63 5.17 19.17
N TYR A 31 -8.24 4.18 19.83
CA TYR A 31 -8.04 3.97 21.26
C TYR A 31 -6.57 3.68 21.59
N VAL A 32 -5.93 2.77 20.86
CA VAL A 32 -4.51 2.46 21.06
C VAL A 32 -3.64 3.72 20.87
N MET A 33 -3.92 4.53 19.84
CA MET A 33 -3.14 5.72 19.53
C MET A 33 -3.41 6.91 20.47
N GLU A 34 -4.58 6.99 21.12
CA GLU A 34 -4.97 8.13 21.94
C GLU A 34 -4.86 7.85 23.44
N ALA A 35 -5.13 6.61 23.87
CA ALA A 35 -5.25 6.25 25.28
C ALA A 35 -4.02 5.48 25.81
N LEU A 36 -3.25 4.82 24.95
CA LEU A 36 -2.08 4.05 25.37
C LEU A 36 -0.77 4.82 25.14
N PRO A 37 0.30 4.48 25.87
CA PRO A 37 1.62 5.10 25.67
C PRO A 37 2.20 4.71 24.31
N GLU A 38 3.10 5.53 23.77
CA GLU A 38 3.68 5.40 22.42
C GLU A 38 4.29 4.02 22.15
N ARG A 39 4.92 3.40 23.14
CA ARG A 39 5.47 2.03 23.04
C ARG A 39 4.41 0.95 22.72
N GLU A 40 3.14 1.25 22.96
CA GLU A 40 2.00 0.36 22.67
C GLU A 40 1.32 0.69 21.32
N HIS A 41 1.82 1.69 20.58
CA HIS A 41 1.25 2.07 19.29
C HIS A 41 1.62 1.09 18.17
N HIS A 42 1.19 -0.17 18.30
CA HIS A 42 1.42 -1.24 17.32
C HIS A 42 0.22 -2.19 17.20
N PHE A 43 0.17 -2.97 16.14
CA PHE A 43 -0.96 -3.87 15.87
C PHE A 43 -1.17 -4.95 16.95
N GLY A 44 -0.12 -5.37 17.65
CA GLY A 44 -0.26 -6.29 18.78
C GLY A 44 -1.15 -5.73 19.88
N SER A 45 -1.08 -4.43 20.16
CA SER A 45 -1.96 -3.78 21.12
C SER A 45 -3.38 -3.64 20.58
N VAL A 46 -3.54 -3.34 19.27
CA VAL A 46 -4.86 -3.37 18.62
C VAL A 46 -5.50 -4.76 18.72
N ALA A 47 -4.75 -5.82 18.48
CA ALA A 47 -5.24 -7.19 18.60
C ALA A 47 -5.62 -7.56 20.05
N LYS A 48 -4.85 -7.11 21.05
CA LYS A 48 -5.21 -7.25 22.46
C LYS A 48 -6.54 -6.56 22.79
N VAL A 49 -6.72 -5.32 22.31
CA VAL A 49 -7.99 -4.61 22.48
C VAL A 49 -9.13 -5.35 21.76
N ALA A 50 -8.88 -5.84 20.54
CA ALA A 50 -9.85 -6.61 19.76
C ALA A 50 -10.24 -7.93 20.43
N SER A 51 -9.33 -8.61 21.15
CA SER A 51 -9.66 -9.83 21.89
C SER A 51 -10.66 -9.63 23.03
N LEU A 52 -10.87 -8.38 23.44
CA LEU A 52 -11.86 -7.99 24.45
C LEU A 52 -13.23 -7.67 23.84
N LEU A 53 -13.42 -7.79 22.55
CA LEU A 53 -14.69 -7.55 21.88
C LEU A 53 -15.81 -8.41 22.50
N GLY A 54 -16.94 -7.77 22.81
CA GLY A 54 -18.08 -8.42 23.45
C GLY A 54 -17.98 -8.54 24.98
N SER A 55 -16.85 -8.12 25.59
CA SER A 55 -16.69 -8.12 27.03
C SER A 55 -17.06 -6.77 27.67
N ASP A 56 -17.50 -6.81 28.94
CA ASP A 56 -17.72 -5.60 29.73
C ASP A 56 -16.42 -4.82 29.98
N VAL A 57 -15.27 -5.48 29.86
CA VAL A 57 -13.95 -4.85 30.01
C VAL A 57 -13.74 -3.80 28.93
N LEU A 58 -13.98 -4.17 27.68
CA LEU A 58 -13.81 -3.24 26.55
C LEU A 58 -14.77 -2.06 26.67
N GLN A 59 -16.03 -2.31 27.07
CA GLN A 59 -16.99 -1.24 27.26
C GLN A 59 -16.55 -0.26 28.34
N ARG A 60 -16.03 -0.75 29.47
CA ARG A 60 -15.47 0.10 30.54
C ARG A 60 -14.27 0.89 30.07
N MET A 61 -13.35 0.30 29.32
CA MET A 61 -12.18 0.99 28.78
C MET A 61 -12.58 2.21 27.94
N PHE A 62 -13.57 2.08 27.08
CA PHE A 62 -14.06 3.20 26.26
C PHE A 62 -14.82 4.24 27.10
N GLN A 63 -15.60 3.82 28.11
CA GLN A 63 -16.28 4.74 29.04
C GLN A 63 -15.29 5.56 29.89
N GLU A 64 -14.24 4.92 30.40
CA GLU A 64 -13.16 5.60 31.13
C GLU A 64 -12.44 6.60 30.23
N TRP A 65 -12.14 6.23 28.99
CA TRP A 65 -11.52 7.15 28.03
C TRP A 65 -12.45 8.29 27.62
N GLU A 66 -13.73 8.02 27.51
CA GLU A 66 -14.75 9.05 27.27
C GLU A 66 -14.82 10.10 28.40
N ALA A 67 -14.67 9.67 29.63
CA ALA A 67 -14.60 10.58 30.77
C ALA A 67 -13.36 11.51 30.75
N VAL A 68 -12.24 11.02 30.16
CA VAL A 68 -10.99 11.78 30.02
C VAL A 68 -11.02 12.67 28.76
N LYS A 69 -11.52 12.15 27.63
CA LYS A 69 -11.49 12.84 26.33
C LYS A 69 -12.74 12.54 25.52
N PRO A 70 -13.87 13.19 25.85
CA PRO A 70 -15.19 12.88 25.26
C PRO A 70 -15.29 13.09 23.76
N ASP A 71 -14.48 13.99 23.20
CA ASP A 71 -14.45 14.30 21.75
C ASP A 71 -13.36 13.57 20.98
N SER A 72 -12.75 12.54 21.59
CA SER A 72 -11.73 11.73 20.94
C SER A 72 -12.27 10.99 19.71
N VAL A 73 -11.40 10.66 18.75
CA VAL A 73 -11.77 9.85 17.59
C VAL A 73 -12.22 8.47 18.02
N ALA A 74 -11.52 7.87 19.00
CA ALA A 74 -11.86 6.57 19.57
C ALA A 74 -13.29 6.53 20.09
N VAL A 75 -13.66 7.50 20.95
CA VAL A 75 -15.00 7.58 21.56
C VAL A 75 -16.08 7.83 20.51
N ARG A 76 -15.85 8.75 19.56
CA ARG A 76 -16.83 9.02 18.49
C ARG A 76 -17.12 7.78 17.67
N LYS A 77 -16.08 7.01 17.26
CA LYS A 77 -16.22 5.78 16.48
C LYS A 77 -16.89 4.67 17.28
N TRP A 78 -16.54 4.55 18.55
CA TRP A 78 -17.17 3.58 19.46
C TRP A 78 -18.67 3.84 19.66
N ARG A 79 -19.05 5.09 19.92
CA ARG A 79 -20.48 5.48 20.05
C ARG A 79 -21.30 5.21 18.77
N MET A 80 -20.69 5.42 17.59
CA MET A 80 -21.35 5.10 16.32
C MET A 80 -21.62 3.59 16.22
N PHE A 81 -20.67 2.77 16.63
CA PHE A 81 -20.83 1.32 16.68
C PHE A 81 -21.91 0.91 17.70
N GLU A 82 -21.90 1.44 18.91
CA GLU A 82 -22.87 1.09 19.94
C GLU A 82 -24.32 1.43 19.53
N LYS A 83 -24.54 2.49 18.80
CA LYS A 83 -25.86 2.85 18.25
C LYS A 83 -26.38 1.84 17.22
N GLY A 84 -25.48 1.19 16.51
CA GLY A 84 -25.79 0.12 15.54
C GLY A 84 -25.72 -1.28 16.17
N LYS A 85 -25.75 -1.39 17.51
CA LYS A 85 -25.58 -2.66 18.23
C LYS A 85 -26.74 -3.59 17.91
N GLU A 86 -26.47 -4.58 17.07
CA GLU A 86 -27.43 -5.55 16.57
C GLU A 86 -27.46 -6.82 17.40
N ALA A 87 -28.26 -7.80 16.95
CA ALA A 87 -28.41 -9.09 17.61
C ALA A 87 -27.04 -9.72 17.91
N LYS A 88 -26.94 -10.47 19.01
CA LYS A 88 -25.73 -11.15 19.48
C LYS A 88 -25.02 -11.96 18.38
N THR A 89 -25.77 -12.59 17.48
CA THR A 89 -25.23 -13.36 16.35
C THR A 89 -24.45 -12.49 15.38
N THR A 90 -24.98 -11.32 15.03
CA THR A 90 -24.32 -10.34 14.14
C THR A 90 -23.01 -9.85 14.76
N GLN A 91 -23.00 -9.57 16.06
CA GLN A 91 -21.78 -9.19 16.77
C GLN A 91 -20.71 -10.27 16.75
N SER A 92 -21.09 -11.54 16.98
CA SER A 92 -20.15 -12.67 16.92
C SER A 92 -19.54 -12.83 15.54
N CYS A 93 -20.32 -12.65 14.47
CA CYS A 93 -19.81 -12.69 13.09
C CYS A 93 -18.80 -11.56 12.84
N ILE A 94 -19.11 -10.34 13.27
CA ILE A 94 -18.18 -9.19 13.10
C ILE A 94 -16.90 -9.43 13.90
N GLN A 95 -16.97 -9.98 15.11
CA GLN A 95 -15.79 -10.33 15.92
C GLN A 95 -14.87 -11.34 15.22
N LEU A 96 -15.45 -12.39 14.60
CA LEU A 96 -14.70 -13.38 13.84
C LEU A 96 -14.01 -12.75 12.63
N ILE A 97 -14.71 -11.87 11.90
CA ILE A 97 -14.12 -11.14 10.75
C ILE A 97 -12.97 -10.25 11.21
N ILE A 98 -13.12 -9.55 12.34
CA ILE A 98 -12.05 -8.71 12.90
C ILE A 98 -10.84 -9.57 13.29
N ALA A 99 -11.06 -10.67 13.98
CA ALA A 99 -10.01 -11.58 14.39
C ALA A 99 -9.24 -12.14 13.19
N GLU A 100 -9.94 -12.55 12.14
CA GLU A 100 -9.34 -13.02 10.88
C GLU A 100 -8.52 -11.91 10.22
N LYS A 101 -9.09 -10.72 10.05
CA LYS A 101 -8.39 -9.61 9.39
C LYS A 101 -7.17 -9.10 10.16
N LEU A 102 -7.21 -9.11 11.49
CA LEU A 102 -6.07 -8.69 12.31
C LEU A 102 -4.97 -9.76 12.42
N ASN A 103 -5.31 -11.03 12.23
CA ASN A 103 -4.36 -12.13 12.36
C ASN A 103 -3.14 -11.95 11.43
N ASP A 104 -3.35 -11.41 10.23
CA ASP A 104 -2.28 -11.18 9.25
C ASP A 104 -1.27 -10.12 9.72
N PHE A 105 -1.66 -9.22 10.63
CA PHE A 105 -0.82 -8.16 11.16
C PHE A 105 -0.14 -8.49 12.49
N ILE A 106 -0.46 -9.65 13.09
CA ILE A 106 0.12 -10.11 14.35
C ILE A 106 1.07 -11.30 14.16
N THR A 107 1.48 -11.58 12.92
CA THR A 107 2.48 -12.60 12.64
C THR A 107 3.79 -12.27 13.36
N ALA A 108 4.59 -13.29 13.68
CA ALA A 108 5.86 -13.11 14.37
C ALA A 108 6.81 -12.12 13.64
N GLY A 109 6.78 -12.11 12.29
CA GLY A 109 7.54 -11.18 11.47
C GLY A 109 7.04 -9.74 11.61
N ALA A 110 5.73 -9.52 11.48
CA ALA A 110 5.12 -8.21 11.63
C ALA A 110 5.33 -7.64 13.05
N MET A 111 5.24 -8.47 14.08
CA MET A 111 5.49 -8.07 15.47
C MET A 111 6.95 -7.70 15.72
N LYS A 112 7.91 -8.46 15.18
CA LYS A 112 9.33 -8.12 15.24
C LYS A 112 9.63 -6.78 14.58
N PHE A 113 9.03 -6.53 13.41
CA PHE A 113 9.17 -5.26 12.72
C PHE A 113 8.59 -4.10 13.53
N ALA A 114 7.36 -4.25 14.06
CA ALA A 114 6.69 -3.21 14.85
C ALA A 114 7.41 -2.87 16.17
N GLN A 115 8.12 -3.84 16.76
CA GLN A 115 8.86 -3.68 18.01
C GLN A 115 10.35 -3.35 17.79
N HIS A 116 10.79 -3.26 16.53
CA HIS A 116 12.18 -2.94 16.25
C HIS A 116 12.53 -1.52 16.73
N PRO A 117 13.67 -1.31 17.40
CA PRO A 117 14.04 0.01 17.93
C PRO A 117 14.30 1.06 16.85
N LEU A 118 14.69 0.61 15.64
CA LEU A 118 14.83 1.48 14.48
C LEU A 118 13.50 1.50 13.72
N GLN A 119 12.73 2.54 13.89
CA GLN A 119 11.51 2.79 13.14
C GLN A 119 11.83 3.59 11.87
N ILE A 120 11.16 3.26 10.76
CA ILE A 120 11.27 4.04 9.52
C ILE A 120 10.36 5.27 9.65
N ASP A 121 10.95 6.45 9.76
CA ASP A 121 10.21 7.69 9.58
C ASP A 121 10.14 8.02 8.08
N PHE A 122 9.00 7.75 7.46
CA PHE A 122 8.80 8.05 6.04
C PHE A 122 8.88 9.55 5.73
N ALA A 123 8.62 10.45 6.68
CA ALA A 123 8.76 11.89 6.47
C ALA A 123 10.24 12.30 6.29
N GLU A 124 11.16 11.61 6.96
CA GLU A 124 12.60 11.87 6.83
C GLU A 124 13.14 11.57 5.41
N LEU A 125 12.51 10.64 4.67
CA LEU A 125 12.91 10.35 3.28
C LEU A 125 12.76 11.58 2.38
N GLY A 126 11.78 12.45 2.66
CA GLY A 126 11.60 13.72 1.93
C GLY A 126 12.52 14.85 2.40
N ARG A 127 13.30 14.66 3.46
CA ARG A 127 14.19 15.65 4.07
C ARG A 127 15.66 15.34 3.87
N LYS A 128 16.02 14.06 3.91
CA LYS A 128 17.39 13.57 3.88
C LYS A 128 17.54 12.46 2.84
N LYS A 129 18.65 12.49 2.10
CA LYS A 129 19.00 11.41 1.15
C LYS A 129 19.18 10.10 1.92
N THR A 130 18.28 9.17 1.72
CA THR A 130 18.23 7.87 2.41
C THR A 130 17.79 6.81 1.44
N ALA A 131 18.34 5.60 1.53
CA ALA A 131 17.86 4.42 0.80
C ALA A 131 17.22 3.45 1.81
N VAL A 132 16.03 2.98 1.48
CA VAL A 132 15.30 1.96 2.25
C VAL A 132 15.09 0.75 1.35
N PHE A 133 15.49 -0.42 1.81
CA PHE A 133 15.31 -1.69 1.12
C PHE A 133 14.28 -2.52 1.88
N LEU A 134 13.19 -2.89 1.22
CA LEU A 134 12.16 -3.77 1.75
C LEU A 134 12.26 -5.12 1.03
N ASN A 135 12.84 -6.11 1.71
CA ASN A 135 12.90 -7.47 1.19
C ASN A 135 11.69 -8.27 1.69
N VAL A 136 10.96 -8.85 0.75
CA VAL A 136 9.79 -9.68 1.00
C VAL A 136 9.99 -11.02 0.31
N SER A 137 9.54 -12.10 0.95
CA SER A 137 9.60 -13.43 0.34
C SER A 137 8.56 -13.58 -0.77
N ASP A 138 8.97 -14.06 -1.93
CA ASP A 138 8.07 -14.38 -3.04
C ASP A 138 7.22 -15.62 -2.75
N MET A 139 7.71 -16.50 -1.87
CA MET A 139 7.06 -17.77 -1.52
C MET A 139 6.09 -17.63 -0.35
N ASP A 140 6.35 -16.70 0.58
CA ASP A 140 5.52 -16.48 1.76
C ASP A 140 4.67 -15.21 1.61
N ARG A 141 3.42 -15.41 1.21
CA ARG A 141 2.43 -14.34 0.99
C ARG A 141 1.79 -13.82 2.29
N SER A 142 2.15 -14.39 3.45
CA SER A 142 1.59 -13.98 4.74
C SER A 142 1.89 -12.53 5.11
N GLN A 143 2.93 -11.93 4.50
CA GLN A 143 3.35 -10.56 4.74
C GLN A 143 2.72 -9.53 3.77
N ASP A 144 1.97 -9.96 2.76
CA ASP A 144 1.45 -9.07 1.70
C ASP A 144 0.58 -7.94 2.26
N LYS A 145 -0.31 -8.26 3.20
CA LYS A 145 -1.19 -7.24 3.83
C LYS A 145 -0.40 -6.24 4.67
N PHE A 146 0.66 -6.71 5.34
CA PHE A 146 1.56 -5.84 6.09
C PHE A 146 2.36 -4.92 5.16
N LEU A 147 2.92 -5.47 4.07
CA LEU A 147 3.62 -4.69 3.05
C LEU A 147 2.72 -3.62 2.44
N ASN A 148 1.46 -3.98 2.16
CA ASN A 148 0.44 -3.07 1.69
C ASN A 148 0.24 -1.87 2.64
N LEU A 149 0.19 -2.16 3.94
CA LEU A 149 0.11 -1.11 4.96
C LEU A 149 1.36 -0.21 4.95
N VAL A 150 2.56 -0.79 4.82
CA VAL A 150 3.83 -0.06 4.74
C VAL A 150 3.81 0.91 3.55
N TYR A 151 3.45 0.45 2.34
CA TYR A 151 3.33 1.33 1.17
C TYR A 151 2.26 2.41 1.35
N THR A 152 1.11 2.05 1.90
CA THR A 152 0.04 3.01 2.18
C THR A 152 0.53 4.11 3.12
N GLN A 153 1.22 3.74 4.20
CA GLN A 153 1.81 4.69 5.15
C GLN A 153 2.88 5.55 4.50
N ALA A 154 3.77 4.97 3.70
CA ALA A 154 4.82 5.70 3.01
C ALA A 154 4.24 6.79 2.10
N PHE A 155 3.32 6.45 1.20
CA PHE A 155 2.70 7.42 0.30
C PHE A 155 1.95 8.52 1.04
N HIS A 156 1.15 8.16 2.04
CA HIS A 156 0.38 9.16 2.80
C HIS A 156 1.27 10.07 3.63
N THR A 157 2.31 9.53 4.28
CA THR A 157 3.22 10.32 5.11
C THR A 157 4.02 11.27 4.23
N LEU A 158 4.55 10.82 3.11
CA LEU A 158 5.29 11.65 2.15
C LEU A 158 4.39 12.76 1.57
N CYS A 159 3.18 12.43 1.13
CA CYS A 159 2.24 13.44 0.62
C CYS A 159 1.88 14.46 1.70
N ARG A 160 1.59 14.00 2.92
CA ARG A 160 1.27 14.88 4.04
C ARG A 160 2.44 15.79 4.43
N SER A 161 3.67 15.26 4.42
CA SER A 161 4.88 16.05 4.67
C SER A 161 5.06 17.11 3.60
N ALA A 162 4.92 16.76 2.31
CA ALA A 162 4.97 17.73 1.23
C ALA A 162 3.94 18.87 1.42
N ASP A 163 2.69 18.52 1.74
CA ASP A 163 1.60 19.49 1.85
C ASP A 163 1.70 20.38 3.10
N LYS A 164 2.32 19.92 4.19
CA LYS A 164 2.33 20.63 5.49
C LYS A 164 3.65 21.27 5.83
N ASP A 165 4.76 20.60 5.52
CA ASP A 165 6.08 21.00 6.01
C ASP A 165 6.78 21.97 5.03
N TYR A 166 6.26 22.08 3.78
CA TYR A 166 6.87 22.90 2.73
C TYR A 166 5.83 23.82 2.11
N GLY A 167 6.18 25.10 2.00
CA GLY A 167 5.27 26.15 1.53
C GLY A 167 4.85 26.04 0.06
N ASP A 168 5.64 25.31 -0.76
CA ASP A 168 5.36 25.05 -2.18
C ASP A 168 4.68 23.70 -2.43
N GLY A 169 4.40 22.92 -1.37
CA GLY A 169 3.79 21.60 -1.46
C GLY A 169 4.70 20.51 -2.03
N ARG A 170 6.02 20.70 -2.01
CA ARG A 170 7.01 19.78 -2.59
C ARG A 170 7.99 19.29 -1.54
N LEU A 171 8.38 18.02 -1.62
CA LEU A 171 9.46 17.48 -0.78
C LEU A 171 10.80 18.17 -1.13
N LYS A 172 11.60 18.44 -0.11
CA LYS A 172 12.94 19.01 -0.28
C LYS A 172 13.89 18.05 -0.99
N VAL A 173 13.77 16.77 -0.71
CA VAL A 173 14.51 15.69 -1.37
C VAL A 173 13.49 14.87 -2.16
N PRO A 174 13.61 14.79 -3.51
CA PRO A 174 12.73 13.93 -4.30
C PRO A 174 12.84 12.47 -3.88
N VAL A 175 11.71 11.81 -3.75
CA VAL A 175 11.63 10.39 -3.34
C VAL A 175 11.24 9.54 -4.53
N ARG A 176 12.02 8.50 -4.83
CA ARG A 176 11.67 7.48 -5.82
C ARG A 176 11.36 6.17 -5.14
N ILE A 177 10.18 5.62 -5.40
CA ILE A 177 9.74 4.32 -4.92
C ILE A 177 9.83 3.35 -6.10
N ILE A 178 10.63 2.30 -5.96
CA ILE A 178 10.79 1.25 -6.97
C ILE A 178 9.98 0.05 -6.49
N LEU A 179 8.99 -0.35 -7.28
CA LEU A 179 8.09 -1.46 -7.02
C LEU A 179 8.43 -2.58 -7.99
N ASP A 180 9.29 -3.48 -7.55
CA ASP A 180 9.67 -4.67 -8.31
C ASP A 180 8.59 -5.74 -8.17
N ASP A 181 8.33 -6.49 -9.24
CA ASP A 181 7.24 -7.47 -9.33
C ASP A 181 5.89 -6.95 -8.77
N PHE A 182 5.57 -5.69 -9.09
CA PHE A 182 4.44 -4.95 -8.50
C PHE A 182 3.11 -5.71 -8.57
N ALA A 183 2.86 -6.41 -9.68
CA ALA A 183 1.62 -7.17 -9.87
C ALA A 183 1.68 -8.60 -9.32
N ALA A 184 2.78 -9.03 -8.70
CA ALA A 184 2.90 -10.36 -8.11
C ALA A 184 2.53 -10.37 -6.63
N ASN A 185 2.78 -9.26 -5.91
CA ASN A 185 2.83 -9.28 -4.46
C ASN A 185 1.61 -8.67 -3.78
N THR A 186 1.30 -7.41 -3.97
CA THR A 186 0.25 -6.78 -3.16
C THR A 186 -0.48 -5.65 -3.86
N VAL A 187 -1.77 -5.51 -3.56
CA VAL A 187 -2.59 -4.40 -4.08
C VAL A 187 -2.50 -3.21 -3.13
N ILE A 188 -1.86 -2.14 -3.55
CA ILE A 188 -1.87 -0.88 -2.79
C ILE A 188 -3.24 -0.22 -2.96
N PRO A 189 -4.02 0.01 -1.88
CA PRO A 189 -5.34 0.62 -1.98
C PRO A 189 -5.29 2.01 -2.62
N ASP A 190 -6.25 2.31 -3.49
CA ASP A 190 -6.37 3.60 -4.18
C ASP A 190 -5.10 4.04 -4.94
N PHE A 191 -4.23 3.10 -5.34
CA PHE A 191 -2.97 3.43 -6.02
C PHE A 191 -3.17 4.19 -7.34
N ASP A 192 -4.27 3.94 -8.04
CA ASP A 192 -4.70 4.70 -9.23
C ASP A 192 -4.90 6.19 -8.93
N LYS A 193 -5.42 6.52 -7.74
CA LYS A 193 -5.58 7.91 -7.28
C LYS A 193 -4.25 8.49 -6.77
N ILE A 194 -3.49 7.69 -6.02
CA ILE A 194 -2.19 8.09 -5.47
C ILE A 194 -1.24 8.49 -6.60
N ILE A 195 -1.05 7.63 -7.61
CA ILE A 195 -0.13 7.88 -8.71
C ILE A 195 -0.48 9.14 -9.52
N SER A 196 -1.75 9.55 -9.50
CA SER A 196 -2.22 10.74 -10.22
C SER A 196 -1.77 12.06 -9.57
N VAL A 197 -1.44 12.06 -8.28
CA VAL A 197 -1.18 13.28 -7.49
C VAL A 197 0.24 13.40 -6.94
N ILE A 198 0.99 12.32 -6.88
CA ILE A 198 2.30 12.28 -6.19
C ILE A 198 3.40 13.07 -6.91
N ARG A 199 3.33 13.18 -8.26
CA ARG A 199 4.37 13.87 -9.05
C ARG A 199 4.55 15.33 -8.66
N SER A 200 3.46 16.05 -8.39
CA SER A 200 3.51 17.45 -7.96
C SER A 200 4.22 17.64 -6.62
N ARG A 201 4.39 16.58 -5.84
CA ARG A 201 5.03 16.55 -4.52
C ARG A 201 6.47 16.04 -4.53
N GLU A 202 7.07 15.89 -5.71
CA GLU A 202 8.42 15.31 -5.92
C GLU A 202 8.51 13.83 -5.46
N ILE A 203 7.40 13.10 -5.60
CA ILE A 203 7.35 11.66 -5.35
C ILE A 203 7.17 10.95 -6.69
N TYR A 204 8.08 10.04 -6.99
CA TYR A 204 8.13 9.30 -8.25
C TYR A 204 8.04 7.82 -8.01
N VAL A 205 7.40 7.10 -8.93
CA VAL A 205 7.26 5.64 -8.86
C VAL A 205 7.86 5.00 -10.11
N SER A 206 8.62 3.94 -9.92
CA SER A 206 9.02 3.03 -10.99
C SER A 206 8.35 1.69 -10.72
N ILE A 207 7.52 1.23 -11.66
CA ILE A 207 6.74 0.01 -11.55
C ILE A 207 7.34 -1.00 -12.53
N ILE A 208 7.72 -2.18 -12.04
CA ILE A 208 8.20 -3.29 -12.85
C ILE A 208 7.10 -4.36 -12.90
N LEU A 209 6.66 -4.71 -14.08
CA LEU A 209 5.57 -5.64 -14.33
C LEU A 209 6.04 -6.78 -15.24
N GLN A 210 5.57 -7.98 -14.97
CA GLN A 210 5.75 -9.10 -15.91
C GLN A 210 4.78 -8.99 -17.09
N SER A 211 3.54 -8.54 -16.83
CA SER A 211 2.53 -8.33 -17.89
C SER A 211 1.45 -7.32 -17.47
N ILE A 212 0.77 -6.75 -18.46
CA ILE A 212 -0.43 -5.93 -18.25
C ILE A 212 -1.59 -6.81 -17.77
N THR A 213 -1.65 -8.07 -18.17
CA THR A 213 -2.67 -9.03 -17.73
C THR A 213 -2.65 -9.20 -16.22
N GLN A 214 -1.46 -9.33 -15.61
CA GLN A 214 -1.35 -9.39 -14.14
C GLN A 214 -1.86 -8.11 -13.47
N LEU A 215 -1.49 -6.95 -13.98
CA LEU A 215 -1.98 -5.68 -13.44
C LEU A 215 -3.51 -5.55 -13.53
N ASN A 216 -4.10 -5.99 -14.67
CA ASN A 216 -5.54 -6.01 -14.86
C ASN A 216 -6.25 -6.94 -13.87
N SER A 217 -5.67 -8.10 -13.58
CA SER A 217 -6.26 -9.05 -12.63
C SER A 217 -6.27 -8.53 -11.20
N MET A 218 -5.27 -7.73 -10.83
CA MET A 218 -5.14 -7.19 -9.47
C MET A 218 -5.96 -5.92 -9.23
N TYR A 219 -5.94 -4.99 -10.16
CA TYR A 219 -6.57 -3.67 -9.98
C TYR A 219 -7.89 -3.52 -10.74
N GLY A 220 -8.22 -4.46 -11.64
CA GLY A 220 -9.27 -4.29 -12.65
C GLY A 220 -8.80 -3.39 -13.79
N THR A 221 -9.39 -3.59 -14.97
CA THR A 221 -8.96 -2.96 -16.24
C THR A 221 -8.93 -1.42 -16.17
N GLU A 222 -9.91 -0.78 -15.55
CA GLU A 222 -10.00 0.68 -15.52
C GLU A 222 -8.92 1.31 -14.63
N LYS A 223 -8.69 0.75 -13.43
CA LYS A 223 -7.63 1.24 -12.54
C LYS A 223 -6.24 0.93 -13.10
N ALA A 224 -6.05 -0.26 -13.66
CA ALA A 224 -4.79 -0.62 -14.32
C ALA A 224 -4.45 0.34 -15.45
N ARG A 225 -5.44 0.71 -16.29
CA ARG A 225 -5.29 1.71 -17.35
C ARG A 225 -4.90 3.08 -16.77
N THR A 226 -5.52 3.50 -15.68
CA THR A 226 -5.18 4.75 -14.99
C THR A 226 -3.74 4.74 -14.49
N ILE A 227 -3.30 3.65 -13.88
CA ILE A 227 -1.93 3.47 -13.40
C ILE A 227 -0.93 3.61 -14.57
N ILE A 228 -1.13 2.87 -15.65
CA ILE A 228 -0.24 2.90 -16.83
C ILE A 228 -0.19 4.30 -17.46
N ASN A 229 -1.35 4.98 -17.59
CA ASN A 229 -1.44 6.30 -18.19
C ASN A 229 -0.76 7.41 -17.37
N ASN A 230 -0.55 7.20 -16.08
CA ASN A 230 0.20 8.11 -15.22
C ASN A 230 1.72 7.87 -15.26
N CYS A 231 2.18 6.86 -15.99
CA CYS A 231 3.60 6.63 -16.24
C CYS A 231 4.03 7.37 -17.50
N ASP A 232 4.84 8.42 -17.36
CA ASP A 232 5.34 9.22 -18.49
C ASP A 232 6.33 8.46 -19.39
N ASN A 233 7.03 7.47 -18.80
CA ASN A 233 7.96 6.59 -19.50
C ASN A 233 7.49 5.15 -19.36
N CYS A 234 7.62 4.37 -20.44
CA CYS A 234 7.38 2.93 -20.44
C CYS A 234 8.52 2.25 -21.22
N LEU A 235 9.20 1.35 -20.56
CA LEU A 235 10.22 0.51 -21.19
C LEU A 235 9.67 -0.91 -21.36
N TYR A 236 9.49 -1.35 -22.60
CA TYR A 236 9.04 -2.70 -22.91
C TYR A 236 10.24 -3.57 -23.27
N LEU A 237 10.48 -4.60 -22.48
CA LEU A 237 11.65 -5.48 -22.59
C LEU A 237 11.38 -6.77 -23.39
N GLY A 238 10.19 -6.91 -23.96
CA GLY A 238 9.74 -8.14 -24.60
C GLY A 238 8.92 -9.03 -23.67
N GLY A 239 8.29 -10.04 -24.22
CA GLY A 239 7.48 -11.00 -23.48
C GLY A 239 6.50 -11.73 -24.39
N GLN A 240 5.88 -12.80 -23.86
CA GLN A 240 4.94 -13.67 -24.60
C GLN A 240 3.47 -13.38 -24.25
N ASP A 241 3.19 -12.42 -23.36
CA ASP A 241 1.83 -12.05 -23.01
C ASP A 241 1.15 -11.30 -24.15
N VAL A 242 0.10 -11.92 -24.71
CA VAL A 242 -0.61 -11.41 -25.90
C VAL A 242 -1.30 -10.06 -25.65
N GLU A 243 -1.85 -9.84 -24.46
CA GLU A 243 -2.49 -8.57 -24.13
C GLU A 243 -1.46 -7.43 -24.03
N THR A 244 -0.32 -7.69 -23.42
CA THR A 244 0.80 -6.74 -23.39
C THR A 244 1.33 -6.48 -24.81
N ALA A 245 1.54 -7.54 -25.61
CA ALA A 245 2.00 -7.40 -26.99
C ALA A 245 1.00 -6.59 -27.84
N ARG A 246 -0.31 -6.80 -27.66
CA ARG A 246 -1.37 -6.03 -28.34
C ARG A 246 -1.33 -4.55 -27.94
N TYR A 247 -1.19 -4.24 -26.66
CA TYR A 247 -1.07 -2.87 -26.18
C TYR A 247 0.14 -2.15 -26.81
N ILE A 248 1.29 -2.80 -26.82
CA ILE A 248 2.53 -2.29 -27.40
C ILE A 248 2.42 -2.15 -28.95
N SER A 249 1.81 -3.12 -29.62
CA SER A 249 1.54 -3.12 -31.07
C SER A 249 0.74 -1.86 -31.48
N ILE A 250 -0.31 -1.55 -30.77
CA ILE A 250 -1.13 -0.33 -31.01
C ILE A 250 -0.28 0.93 -30.80
N LYS A 251 0.50 1.01 -29.73
CA LYS A 251 1.35 2.18 -29.43
C LYS A 251 2.45 2.41 -30.47
N LEU A 252 2.98 1.33 -31.05
CA LEU A 252 4.02 1.38 -32.09
C LEU A 252 3.46 1.51 -33.50
N ASN A 253 2.17 1.28 -33.68
CA ASN A 253 1.54 1.09 -34.99
C ASN A 253 2.28 0.02 -35.81
N ARG A 254 2.52 -1.15 -35.21
CA ARG A 254 3.21 -2.31 -35.79
C ARG A 254 2.38 -3.57 -35.60
N PRO A 255 2.48 -4.56 -36.51
CA PRO A 255 1.83 -5.87 -36.32
C PRO A 255 2.23 -6.52 -35.01
N ILE A 256 1.30 -7.23 -34.37
CA ILE A 256 1.54 -7.90 -33.08
C ILE A 256 2.68 -8.93 -33.15
N ASN A 257 2.83 -9.64 -34.27
CA ASN A 257 3.90 -10.60 -34.46
C ASN A 257 5.29 -9.95 -34.34
N THR A 258 5.44 -8.70 -34.83
CA THR A 258 6.70 -7.95 -34.67
C THR A 258 7.06 -7.72 -33.22
N ILE A 259 6.07 -7.67 -32.35
CA ILE A 259 6.25 -7.45 -30.91
C ILE A 259 6.56 -8.77 -30.20
N LEU A 260 5.86 -9.85 -30.57
CA LEU A 260 6.07 -11.18 -29.99
C LEU A 260 7.42 -11.78 -30.43
N ASP A 261 7.87 -11.48 -31.66
CA ASP A 261 9.13 -11.96 -32.23
C ASP A 261 10.32 -11.02 -31.95
N MET A 262 10.16 -10.08 -31.02
CA MET A 262 11.20 -9.11 -30.70
C MET A 262 12.45 -9.80 -30.12
N PRO A 263 13.67 -9.51 -30.66
CA PRO A 263 14.92 -10.06 -30.15
C PRO A 263 15.15 -9.77 -28.67
N VAL A 264 15.73 -10.73 -27.95
CA VAL A 264 15.93 -10.65 -26.48
C VAL A 264 16.83 -9.48 -26.07
N ASN A 265 17.77 -9.08 -26.94
CA ASN A 265 18.69 -7.95 -26.69
C ASN A 265 18.09 -6.56 -26.98
N GLU A 266 16.81 -6.50 -27.38
CA GLU A 266 16.15 -5.26 -27.74
C GLU A 266 15.05 -4.87 -26.78
N ALA A 267 14.70 -3.57 -26.79
CA ALA A 267 13.59 -3.02 -26.04
C ALA A 267 12.96 -1.85 -26.79
N TYR A 268 11.74 -1.48 -26.41
CA TYR A 268 11.08 -0.26 -26.87
C TYR A 268 10.91 0.72 -25.71
N LEU A 269 11.42 1.93 -25.92
CA LEU A 269 11.23 3.04 -24.98
C LEU A 269 10.15 3.99 -25.51
N PHE A 270 9.17 4.23 -24.67
CA PHE A 270 8.09 5.19 -24.88
C PHE A 270 8.26 6.34 -23.88
N THR A 271 8.34 7.57 -24.37
CA THR A 271 8.40 8.78 -23.55
C THR A 271 7.26 9.68 -23.97
N ARG A 272 6.54 10.27 -23.03
CA ARG A 272 5.42 11.17 -23.31
C ARG A 272 5.88 12.32 -24.22
N GLY A 273 5.15 12.57 -25.29
CA GLY A 273 5.45 13.63 -26.26
C GLY A 273 6.57 13.30 -27.25
N GLN A 274 7.11 12.10 -27.23
CA GLN A 274 8.16 11.66 -28.16
C GLN A 274 7.69 10.46 -28.98
N LYS A 275 8.31 10.26 -30.15
CA LYS A 275 8.12 9.02 -30.92
C LYS A 275 8.77 7.85 -30.18
N PRO A 276 8.13 6.68 -30.12
CA PRO A 276 8.74 5.49 -29.56
C PRO A 276 10.07 5.17 -30.25
N CYS A 277 11.08 4.78 -29.49
CA CYS A 277 12.36 4.38 -30.04
C CYS A 277 12.71 2.93 -29.64
N ARG A 278 13.32 2.21 -30.58
CA ARG A 278 13.92 0.89 -30.34
C ARG A 278 15.30 1.13 -29.74
N VAL A 279 15.62 0.45 -28.67
CA VAL A 279 16.89 0.54 -27.96
C VAL A 279 17.49 -0.85 -27.77
N GLU A 280 18.79 -0.92 -27.69
CA GLU A 280 19.50 -2.15 -27.33
C GLU A 280 19.68 -2.23 -25.82
N LYS A 281 19.48 -3.42 -25.29
CA LYS A 281 19.80 -3.72 -23.89
C LYS A 281 21.31 -3.79 -23.75
N LEU A 282 21.84 -3.12 -22.75
CA LEU A 282 23.26 -3.27 -22.43
C LEU A 282 23.51 -4.74 -22.03
N SER A 283 24.50 -5.37 -22.66
CA SER A 283 25.05 -6.63 -22.19
C SER A 283 25.75 -6.35 -20.87
N GLY A 284 25.06 -6.66 -19.75
CA GLY A 284 25.58 -6.35 -18.43
C GLY A 284 26.83 -7.15 -18.13
N THR A 285 27.98 -6.51 -18.03
CA THR A 285 28.96 -6.91 -17.04
C THR A 285 28.28 -6.70 -15.68
N PRO A 286 28.24 -7.71 -14.77
CA PRO A 286 27.74 -7.48 -13.43
C PRO A 286 28.51 -6.28 -12.87
N LEU A 287 27.77 -5.24 -12.42
CA LEU A 287 28.38 -4.18 -11.65
C LEU A 287 29.10 -4.85 -10.49
N GLU A 288 30.42 -4.71 -10.42
CA GLU A 288 31.17 -5.27 -9.30
C GLU A 288 30.58 -4.63 -8.03
N THR A 289 30.17 -5.50 -7.10
CA THR A 289 29.50 -5.12 -5.84
C THR A 289 30.32 -4.17 -4.96
N THR A 290 31.54 -3.89 -5.31
CA THR A 290 32.47 -2.95 -4.65
C THR A 290 32.11 -1.47 -4.80
N ASP A 291 31.32 -1.08 -5.81
CA ASP A 291 31.01 0.34 -6.05
C ASP A 291 29.82 0.88 -5.23
N PHE A 292 29.15 0.04 -4.45
CA PHE A 292 27.95 0.41 -3.68
C PHE A 292 28.14 0.39 -2.14
N LEU A 293 29.36 0.22 -1.64
CA LEU A 293 29.61 0.46 -0.22
C LEU A 293 29.65 1.98 0.03
N VAL A 294 28.49 2.57 0.11
CA VAL A 294 28.31 3.92 0.63
C VAL A 294 28.55 3.89 2.14
N ARG A 295 29.52 4.68 2.56
CA ARG A 295 29.85 5.00 3.94
C ARG A 295 28.69 5.69 4.67
#